data_29655535fd05eee7461f69de21c56fbc
#
_entry.id   29655535fd05eee7461f69de21c56fbc
#
_cell.length_a   1.000
_cell.length_b   1.000
_cell.length_c   1.000
_cell.angle_alpha   90.00
_cell.angle_beta   90.00
_cell.angle_gamma   90.00
#
_symmetry.space_group_name_H-M   'P 1'
#
loop_
_entity.id
_entity.type
_entity.pdbx_description
1 polymer ?
#
loop_
_entity_poly.entity_id
_entity_poly.type
_entity_poly.pdbx_seq_one_letter_code
_entity_poly.pdbx_strand_id
1 'polypeptide(L)'
;MSDDRGRPINDAGTWWLKGAWIEVGIEQAVLDVIEVARQRYRGESGPRLRVLTHAPEVLIRKNETLAFLPLFENMTRLIHLDTYDDAGLGGLTESVRVYRSRTMKQYLSELTHLKIAAPLGQALAHCYWQAWYAHGDIPDRHVFYVDMHDKVIWTNKPSPVGFVSALHEVKACLKQAFVHGRGGHALFCQTYAADVHLNEVVVEVAQALERAVGAKVIQVIVTDREGLSVEVLEQLAAQSVAFAALLKANQYSGEADFERRGRFRQLKDPRTGEVTHRVADADFQLTPDLLVRAALIYDLAHPDVLIVLITPVSREDEPDIRRIVRWYLGRWNAQENSFRDQIAFVHLNVNFGLRAKRLVPDRRVAKQITDLTVHLAAVTRKLDSKLAQLADLERRQQNQTARHDQQVANLLRPPKRQGPQVAARAAKRQQHLQEYRQCYHQRLAKQLMRQIKLENQIETHRQEQTRVTQELIQLDPRATFFEVDTEKDQIMAHLRVGLHNSALWARDHYLGSAYRHATPLTLWRTFFNQDGFYRETVDHIVITLKPFTDPRVQKEAAMACQRFNERRITTLSGRVIEMRIAESI
;
A
#
# COMPACT_ATOMS: atom_id res chain seq x y z
N MET A 1 -46.58 32.42 17.06
CA MET A 1 -45.99 31.23 17.69
C MET A 1 -44.56 31.13 17.12
N SER A 2 -43.55 31.49 17.87
CA SER A 2 -42.16 31.26 17.46
C SER A 2 -41.98 29.75 17.36
N ASP A 3 -41.54 29.28 16.21
CA ASP A 3 -41.32 27.83 15.95
C ASP A 3 -40.22 27.34 16.94
N ASP A 4 -40.66 26.62 17.98
CA ASP A 4 -39.79 26.14 19.08
C ASP A 4 -38.82 25.06 18.60
N ARG A 5 -38.87 24.69 17.32
CA ARG A 5 -38.05 23.65 16.70
C ARG A 5 -36.60 24.11 16.40
N GLY A 6 -36.39 25.41 16.26
CA GLY A 6 -35.10 25.95 15.89
C GLY A 6 -34.93 26.17 14.39
N ARG A 7 -33.70 26.49 13.97
CA ARG A 7 -33.30 26.75 12.58
C ARG A 7 -33.16 25.45 11.79
N PRO A 8 -33.79 25.30 10.60
CA PRO A 8 -33.58 24.11 9.77
C PRO A 8 -32.12 24.03 9.26
N ILE A 9 -31.59 22.82 9.23
CA ILE A 9 -30.27 22.50 8.71
C ILE A 9 -30.31 21.19 7.93
N ASN A 10 -29.51 21.11 6.87
CA ASN A 10 -29.24 19.88 6.15
C ASN A 10 -28.20 19.06 6.93
N ASP A 11 -28.20 17.73 6.68
CA ASP A 11 -27.20 16.82 7.27
C ASP A 11 -27.06 16.93 8.80
N ALA A 12 -28.16 17.17 9.53
CA ALA A 12 -28.18 17.31 11.00
C ALA A 12 -27.62 16.07 11.71
N GLY A 13 -27.72 14.89 11.10
CA GLY A 13 -27.13 13.65 11.63
C GLY A 13 -25.60 13.67 11.72
N THR A 14 -24.91 14.62 11.08
CA THR A 14 -23.44 14.81 11.23
C THR A 14 -23.04 15.14 12.66
N TRP A 15 -23.95 15.57 13.52
CA TRP A 15 -23.67 15.84 14.92
C TRP A 15 -23.31 14.60 15.73
N TRP A 16 -23.75 13.40 15.31
CA TRP A 16 -23.21 12.16 15.88
C TRP A 16 -21.71 12.02 15.59
N LEU A 17 -21.27 12.43 14.38
CA LEU A 17 -19.85 12.41 14.03
C LEU A 17 -19.06 13.49 14.78
N LYS A 18 -19.64 14.64 15.02
CA LYS A 18 -19.05 15.71 15.85
C LYS A 18 -18.83 15.20 17.28
N GLY A 19 -19.84 14.56 17.86
CA GLY A 19 -19.70 13.96 19.19
C GLY A 19 -18.61 12.90 19.24
N ALA A 20 -18.58 11.99 18.25
CA ALA A 20 -17.54 10.99 18.14
C ALA A 20 -16.13 11.61 17.95
N TRP A 21 -16.01 12.66 17.17
CA TRP A 21 -14.77 13.44 16.98
C TRP A 21 -14.21 13.98 18.29
N ILE A 22 -15.11 14.51 19.14
CA ILE A 22 -14.77 15.02 20.48
C ILE A 22 -14.38 13.84 21.42
N GLU A 23 -15.18 12.78 21.48
CA GLU A 23 -14.93 11.65 22.41
C GLU A 23 -13.66 10.86 22.09
N VAL A 24 -13.31 10.69 20.80
CA VAL A 24 -12.04 10.09 20.39
C VAL A 24 -10.84 10.99 20.76
N GLY A 25 -11.08 12.26 21.11
CA GLY A 25 -10.04 13.22 21.47
C GLY A 25 -9.36 13.90 20.28
N ILE A 26 -9.94 13.78 19.07
CA ILE A 26 -9.33 14.30 17.84
C ILE A 26 -9.26 15.85 17.88
N GLU A 27 -10.32 16.49 18.35
CA GLU A 27 -10.41 17.94 18.47
C GLU A 27 -9.28 18.51 19.33
N GLN A 28 -9.08 17.94 20.52
CA GLN A 28 -8.04 18.35 21.44
C GLN A 28 -6.64 18.07 20.89
N ALA A 29 -6.43 16.88 20.31
CA ALA A 29 -5.13 16.50 19.73
C ALA A 29 -4.69 17.46 18.61
N VAL A 30 -5.61 17.87 17.73
CA VAL A 30 -5.34 18.86 16.68
C VAL A 30 -4.95 20.21 17.27
N LEU A 31 -5.68 20.65 18.31
CA LEU A 31 -5.39 21.90 19.00
C LEU A 31 -4.01 21.90 19.66
N ASP A 32 -3.70 20.85 20.42
CA ASP A 32 -2.43 20.72 21.15
C ASP A 32 -1.23 20.74 20.20
N VAL A 33 -1.33 20.01 19.10
CA VAL A 33 -0.28 19.99 18.06
C VAL A 33 -0.05 21.37 17.46
N ILE A 34 -1.13 22.10 17.15
CA ILE A 34 -1.02 23.46 16.61
C ILE A 34 -0.39 24.39 17.66
N GLU A 35 -0.78 24.29 18.92
CA GLU A 35 -0.24 25.16 19.98
C GLU A 35 1.26 24.92 20.20
N VAL A 36 1.70 23.66 20.27
CA VAL A 36 3.13 23.33 20.36
C VAL A 36 3.90 23.87 19.15
N ALA A 37 3.33 23.74 17.94
CA ALA A 37 3.97 24.24 16.73
C ALA A 37 4.03 25.78 16.70
N ARG A 38 3.02 26.47 17.21
CA ARG A 38 2.99 27.94 17.34
C ARG A 38 4.09 28.41 18.30
N GLN A 39 4.26 27.77 19.44
CA GLN A 39 5.29 28.11 20.43
C GLN A 39 6.69 27.98 19.83
N ARG A 40 6.94 26.85 19.11
CA ARG A 40 8.20 26.64 18.40
C ARG A 40 8.44 27.73 17.33
N TYR A 41 7.45 28.02 16.49
CA TYR A 41 7.57 28.95 15.38
C TYR A 41 7.81 30.42 15.85
N ARG A 42 7.30 30.83 17.01
CA ARG A 42 7.53 32.17 17.57
C ARG A 42 9.01 32.47 17.84
N GLY A 43 9.83 31.45 18.01
CA GLY A 43 11.29 31.55 18.15
C GLY A 43 12.05 31.63 16.84
N GLU A 44 11.40 31.48 15.68
CA GLU A 44 12.01 31.44 14.36
C GLU A 44 11.83 32.78 13.60
N SER A 45 12.83 33.16 12.79
CA SER A 45 12.71 34.26 11.84
C SER A 45 11.93 33.80 10.62
N GLY A 46 10.64 34.13 10.54
CA GLY A 46 9.74 33.68 9.48
C GLY A 46 8.64 34.67 9.15
N PRO A 47 7.80 34.41 8.14
CA PRO A 47 6.68 35.28 7.78
C PRO A 47 5.67 35.39 8.92
N ARG A 48 4.99 36.51 9.03
CA ARG A 48 3.88 36.67 9.98
C ARG A 48 2.71 35.79 9.56
N LEU A 49 2.37 34.79 10.39
CA LEU A 49 1.24 33.90 10.19
C LEU A 49 0.07 34.33 11.10
N ARG A 50 -1.14 34.41 10.54
CA ARG A 50 -2.36 34.72 11.31
C ARG A 50 -2.71 33.62 12.31
N VAL A 51 -2.41 32.39 11.97
CA VAL A 51 -2.62 31.24 12.86
C VAL A 51 -1.96 31.41 14.23
N LEU A 52 -0.89 32.19 14.33
CA LEU A 52 -0.18 32.44 15.60
C LEU A 52 -1.00 33.25 16.63
N THR A 53 -2.00 34.00 16.19
CA THR A 53 -2.83 34.89 17.03
C THR A 53 -4.28 34.44 17.15
N HIS A 54 -4.67 33.34 16.47
CA HIS A 54 -6.02 32.83 16.59
C HIS A 54 -6.29 32.26 17.99
N ALA A 55 -7.48 32.56 18.53
CA ALA A 55 -7.96 31.89 19.73
C ALA A 55 -8.22 30.41 19.48
N PRO A 56 -8.16 29.53 20.51
CA PRO A 56 -8.40 28.09 20.39
C PRO A 56 -9.69 27.76 19.65
N GLU A 57 -10.78 28.44 19.94
CA GLU A 57 -12.09 28.21 19.32
C GLU A 57 -12.06 28.49 17.81
N VAL A 58 -11.29 29.51 17.38
CA VAL A 58 -11.11 29.80 15.94
C VAL A 58 -10.30 28.73 15.24
N LEU A 59 -9.30 28.15 15.90
CA LEU A 59 -8.51 27.04 15.35
C LEU A 59 -9.38 25.82 15.17
N ILE A 60 -10.18 25.47 16.17
CA ILE A 60 -11.08 24.32 16.13
C ILE A 60 -12.10 24.47 15.01
N ARG A 61 -12.84 25.58 14.97
CA ARG A 61 -13.82 25.86 13.91
C ARG A 61 -13.22 25.72 12.51
N LYS A 62 -11.99 26.16 12.28
CA LYS A 62 -11.31 26.03 11.00
C LYS A 62 -10.90 24.59 10.70
N ASN A 63 -10.39 23.87 11.69
CA ASN A 63 -10.02 22.45 11.51
C ASN A 63 -11.24 21.59 11.23
N GLU A 64 -12.33 21.83 11.95
CA GLU A 64 -13.61 21.16 11.71
C GLU A 64 -14.19 21.50 10.34
N THR A 65 -14.12 22.78 9.93
CA THR A 65 -14.51 23.16 8.56
C THR A 65 -13.74 22.35 7.52
N LEU A 66 -12.42 22.13 7.70
CA LEU A 66 -11.63 21.30 6.80
C LEU A 66 -12.01 19.83 6.87
N ALA A 67 -12.22 19.31 8.09
CA ALA A 67 -12.50 17.90 8.32
C ALA A 67 -13.89 17.50 7.78
N PHE A 68 -14.92 18.27 8.16
CA PHE A 68 -16.32 17.93 7.88
C PHE A 68 -16.80 18.40 6.50
N LEU A 69 -16.01 19.19 5.76
CA LEU A 69 -16.34 19.67 4.42
C LEU A 69 -16.99 18.63 3.48
N PRO A 70 -16.52 17.38 3.39
CA PRO A 70 -17.09 16.41 2.43
C PRO A 70 -18.51 15.97 2.75
N LEU A 71 -18.96 16.17 3.98
CA LEU A 71 -20.28 15.73 4.43
C LEU A 71 -21.41 16.67 4.05
N PHE A 72 -21.06 17.92 3.70
CA PHE A 72 -22.04 18.94 3.35
C PHE A 72 -22.07 19.14 1.84
N GLU A 73 -23.22 18.87 1.21
CA GLU A 73 -23.42 18.99 -0.24
C GLU A 73 -22.30 18.31 -1.08
N ASN A 74 -21.68 17.26 -0.52
CA ASN A 74 -20.59 16.52 -1.17
C ASN A 74 -19.43 17.43 -1.62
N MET A 75 -19.07 18.44 -0.81
CA MET A 75 -18.04 19.41 -1.13
C MET A 75 -16.65 18.77 -1.15
N THR A 76 -16.08 18.60 -2.33
CA THR A 76 -14.75 18.00 -2.50
C THR A 76 -13.63 19.04 -2.48
N ARG A 77 -13.92 20.31 -2.73
CA ARG A 77 -12.92 21.39 -2.88
C ARG A 77 -13.26 22.60 -2.02
N LEU A 78 -12.25 23.27 -1.49
CA LEU A 78 -12.46 24.49 -0.68
C LEU A 78 -13.21 25.62 -1.41
N ILE A 79 -13.17 25.63 -2.76
CA ILE A 79 -13.90 26.66 -3.53
C ILE A 79 -15.41 26.56 -3.36
N HIS A 80 -15.95 25.36 -3.08
CA HIS A 80 -17.37 25.16 -2.87
C HIS A 80 -17.90 25.90 -1.63
N LEU A 81 -17.02 26.25 -0.66
CA LEU A 81 -17.40 27.08 0.49
C LEU A 81 -17.88 28.49 0.10
N ASP A 82 -17.54 28.97 -1.10
CA ASP A 82 -17.94 30.32 -1.53
C ASP A 82 -19.40 30.36 -2.03
N THR A 83 -19.97 29.20 -2.38
CA THR A 83 -21.35 29.04 -2.85
C THR A 83 -22.26 28.31 -1.85
N TYR A 84 -21.67 27.75 -0.78
CA TYR A 84 -22.43 27.08 0.26
C TYR A 84 -23.18 28.07 1.13
N ASP A 85 -24.50 27.96 1.22
CA ASP A 85 -25.41 28.89 1.92
C ASP A 85 -26.23 28.22 3.03
N ASP A 86 -26.16 26.88 3.18
CA ASP A 86 -26.81 26.17 4.27
C ASP A 86 -26.15 26.44 5.63
N ALA A 87 -26.96 26.38 6.66
CA ALA A 87 -26.51 26.62 8.03
C ALA A 87 -25.84 25.43 8.71
N GLY A 88 -25.92 24.22 8.12
CA GLY A 88 -25.48 22.98 8.75
C GLY A 88 -24.03 22.99 9.15
N LEU A 89 -23.11 23.26 8.20
CA LEU A 89 -21.67 23.32 8.48
C LEU A 89 -21.32 24.48 9.46
N GLY A 90 -22.00 25.64 9.33
CA GLY A 90 -21.83 26.76 10.26
C GLY A 90 -22.23 26.38 11.68
N GLY A 91 -23.39 25.76 11.84
CA GLY A 91 -23.87 25.25 13.13
C GLY A 91 -22.91 24.22 13.73
N LEU A 92 -22.53 23.20 12.94
CA LEU A 92 -21.61 22.14 13.38
C LEU A 92 -20.29 22.69 13.92
N THR A 93 -19.74 23.71 13.27
CA THR A 93 -18.48 24.35 13.67
C THR A 93 -18.69 25.52 14.65
N GLU A 94 -19.88 25.68 15.22
CA GLU A 94 -20.27 26.78 16.12
C GLU A 94 -19.87 28.17 15.55
N SER A 95 -20.00 28.35 14.24
CA SER A 95 -19.66 29.58 13.54
C SER A 95 -20.92 30.25 13.02
N VAL A 96 -21.00 31.59 13.22
CA VAL A 96 -22.13 32.39 12.73
C VAL A 96 -22.26 32.29 11.19
N ARG A 97 -21.14 32.15 10.50
CA ARG A 97 -21.05 32.00 9.04
C ARG A 97 -19.93 31.06 8.68
N VAL A 98 -20.14 30.25 7.64
CA VAL A 98 -19.11 29.38 7.07
C VAL A 98 -17.95 30.23 6.52
N TYR A 99 -16.72 29.76 6.75
CA TYR A 99 -15.53 30.45 6.26
C TYR A 99 -15.46 30.41 4.73
N ARG A 100 -15.05 31.52 4.12
CA ARG A 100 -14.79 31.60 2.67
C ARG A 100 -13.57 30.76 2.27
N SER A 101 -13.56 30.26 1.04
CA SER A 101 -12.49 29.41 0.50
C SER A 101 -11.11 30.07 0.61
N ARG A 102 -11.01 31.41 0.39
CA ARG A 102 -9.76 32.18 0.54
C ARG A 102 -9.20 32.08 1.96
N THR A 103 -10.05 32.19 2.96
CA THR A 103 -9.65 32.12 4.39
C THR A 103 -9.13 30.71 4.71
N MET A 104 -9.82 29.67 4.25
CA MET A 104 -9.45 28.28 4.50
C MET A 104 -8.19 27.86 3.75
N LYS A 105 -8.01 28.33 2.49
CA LYS A 105 -6.76 28.12 1.73
C LYS A 105 -5.57 28.78 2.41
N GLN A 106 -5.74 30.03 2.91
CA GLN A 106 -4.69 30.71 3.67
C GLN A 106 -4.37 29.97 4.97
N TYR A 107 -5.38 29.61 5.75
CA TYR A 107 -5.20 28.84 7.00
C TYR A 107 -4.45 27.53 6.77
N LEU A 108 -4.88 26.73 5.83
CA LEU A 108 -4.22 25.47 5.49
C LEU A 108 -2.76 25.68 5.00
N SER A 109 -2.50 26.79 4.28
CA SER A 109 -1.14 27.17 3.89
C SER A 109 -0.29 27.58 5.10
N GLU A 110 -0.86 28.27 6.08
CA GLU A 110 -0.17 28.65 7.32
C GLU A 110 0.18 27.42 8.18
N LEU A 111 -0.73 26.44 8.26
CA LEU A 111 -0.45 25.17 8.93
C LEU A 111 0.74 24.42 8.29
N THR A 112 0.90 24.49 6.96
CA THR A 112 2.09 23.87 6.30
C THR A 112 3.40 24.56 6.67
N HIS A 113 3.38 25.86 6.98
CA HIS A 113 4.56 26.57 7.51
C HIS A 113 4.92 26.11 8.93
N LEU A 114 3.93 25.74 9.73
CA LEU A 114 4.14 25.21 11.08
C LEU A 114 4.66 23.77 11.10
N LYS A 115 4.67 23.06 9.97
CA LYS A 115 5.13 21.66 9.87
C LYS A 115 4.41 20.73 10.84
N ILE A 116 3.08 20.77 10.85
CA ILE A 116 2.27 20.00 11.81
C ILE A 116 1.91 18.60 11.33
N ALA A 117 2.10 18.24 10.06
CA ALA A 117 1.59 16.97 9.52
C ALA A 117 2.10 15.75 10.28
N ALA A 118 3.41 15.63 10.50
CA ALA A 118 3.96 14.47 11.21
C ALA A 118 3.56 14.46 12.71
N PRO A 119 3.66 15.56 13.49
CA PRO A 119 3.15 15.59 14.85
C PRO A 119 1.66 15.30 14.95
N LEU A 120 0.85 15.78 14.00
CA LEU A 120 -0.58 15.52 13.95
C LEU A 120 -0.87 14.02 13.75
N GLY A 121 -0.17 13.37 12.81
CA GLY A 121 -0.30 11.93 12.60
C GLY A 121 0.02 11.11 13.86
N GLN A 122 1.06 11.50 14.59
CA GLN A 122 1.44 10.86 15.85
C GLN A 122 0.37 11.06 16.95
N ALA A 123 -0.10 12.30 17.14
CA ALA A 123 -1.12 12.61 18.13
C ALA A 123 -2.42 11.86 17.86
N LEU A 124 -2.88 11.84 16.61
CA LEU A 124 -4.10 11.13 16.22
C LEU A 124 -3.95 9.62 16.35
N ALA A 125 -2.79 9.04 15.98
CA ALA A 125 -2.52 7.62 16.18
C ALA A 125 -2.60 7.24 17.65
N HIS A 126 -2.09 8.07 18.55
CA HIS A 126 -2.24 7.90 20.01
C HIS A 126 -3.71 7.91 20.42
N CYS A 127 -4.50 8.90 19.98
CA CYS A 127 -5.94 8.96 20.26
C CYS A 127 -6.67 7.70 19.80
N TYR A 128 -6.41 7.24 18.57
CA TYR A 128 -7.04 6.02 18.04
C TYR A 128 -6.62 4.77 18.82
N TRP A 129 -5.35 4.69 19.20
CA TRP A 129 -4.91 3.60 20.07
C TRP A 129 -5.66 3.59 21.40
N GLN A 130 -5.74 4.73 22.08
CA GLN A 130 -6.47 4.86 23.34
C GLN A 130 -7.96 4.50 23.19
N ALA A 131 -8.58 4.96 22.12
CA ALA A 131 -10.01 4.73 21.86
C ALA A 131 -10.37 3.25 21.71
N TRP A 132 -9.57 2.47 20.93
CA TRP A 132 -9.97 1.11 20.56
C TRP A 132 -9.08 -0.01 21.09
N TYR A 133 -7.80 0.27 21.39
CA TYR A 133 -6.82 -0.77 21.66
C TYR A 133 -6.28 -0.80 23.09
N ALA A 134 -6.27 0.31 23.80
CA ALA A 134 -5.71 0.39 25.14
C ALA A 134 -6.46 -0.50 26.15
N HIS A 135 -7.76 -0.67 25.98
CA HIS A 135 -8.62 -1.41 26.91
C HIS A 135 -8.75 -2.92 26.62
N GLY A 136 -8.19 -3.40 25.53
CA GLY A 136 -8.08 -4.84 25.30
C GLY A 136 -9.29 -5.53 24.67
N ASP A 137 -10.29 -4.80 24.18
CA ASP A 137 -11.58 -5.35 23.73
C ASP A 137 -11.55 -5.91 22.30
N ILE A 138 -10.48 -5.66 21.52
CA ILE A 138 -10.36 -6.13 20.14
C ILE A 138 -9.57 -7.44 20.10
N PRO A 139 -10.17 -8.54 19.61
CA PRO A 139 -9.46 -9.81 19.40
C PRO A 139 -8.28 -9.62 18.43
N ASP A 140 -7.17 -10.31 18.71
CA ASP A 140 -5.94 -10.24 17.91
C ASP A 140 -5.46 -8.78 17.67
N ARG A 141 -5.54 -7.95 18.71
CA ARG A 141 -5.19 -6.52 18.70
C ARG A 141 -3.76 -6.22 18.25
N HIS A 142 -2.91 -7.23 18.22
CA HIS A 142 -1.51 -7.10 17.83
C HIS A 142 -1.25 -7.41 16.34
N VAL A 143 -2.31 -7.70 15.58
CA VAL A 143 -2.24 -7.91 14.12
C VAL A 143 -2.65 -6.62 13.41
N PHE A 144 -1.74 -6.09 12.60
CA PHE A 144 -1.95 -4.86 11.84
C PHE A 144 -1.77 -5.09 10.34
N TYR A 145 -2.50 -4.34 9.56
CA TYR A 145 -2.49 -4.39 8.09
C TYR A 145 -1.77 -3.15 7.57
N VAL A 146 -0.73 -3.37 6.78
CA VAL A 146 0.02 -2.27 6.16
C VAL A 146 -0.13 -2.37 4.64
N ASP A 147 -0.55 -1.28 4.03
CA ASP A 147 -0.73 -1.20 2.58
C ASP A 147 -0.57 0.23 2.09
N MET A 148 -0.51 0.39 0.78
CA MET A 148 -0.29 1.66 0.14
C MET A 148 -1.42 2.00 -0.84
N HIS A 149 -1.96 3.19 -0.70
CA HIS A 149 -2.98 3.74 -1.57
C HIS A 149 -2.40 4.75 -2.56
N ASP A 150 -2.80 4.64 -3.83
CA ASP A 150 -2.37 5.55 -4.90
C ASP A 150 -3.31 6.75 -5.00
N LYS A 151 -2.77 7.95 -4.88
CA LYS A 151 -3.51 9.20 -5.00
C LYS A 151 -3.09 9.98 -6.24
N VAL A 152 -3.88 9.94 -7.30
CA VAL A 152 -3.58 10.58 -8.59
C VAL A 152 -3.52 12.10 -8.47
N ILE A 153 -2.50 12.69 -9.08
CA ILE A 153 -2.33 14.14 -9.21
C ILE A 153 -2.62 14.54 -10.66
N TRP A 154 -3.65 15.33 -10.86
CA TRP A 154 -3.95 15.89 -12.16
C TRP A 154 -3.15 17.20 -12.37
N THR A 155 -2.00 17.11 -13.03
CA THR A 155 -1.10 18.24 -13.26
C THR A 155 -0.38 18.12 -14.60
N ASN A 156 -0.12 19.26 -15.24
CA ASN A 156 0.73 19.35 -16.44
C ASN A 156 2.20 19.65 -16.09
N LYS A 157 2.54 19.76 -14.79
CA LYS A 157 3.93 19.99 -14.36
C LYS A 157 4.67 18.66 -14.26
N PRO A 158 5.98 18.61 -14.57
CA PRO A 158 6.81 17.46 -14.27
C PRO A 158 6.69 17.09 -12.80
N SER A 159 6.13 15.93 -12.50
CA SER A 159 5.87 15.45 -11.15
C SER A 159 6.29 13.99 -11.06
N PRO A 160 6.63 13.48 -9.87
CA PRO A 160 6.90 12.07 -9.70
C PRO A 160 5.74 11.23 -10.23
N VAL A 161 6.05 10.20 -11.00
CA VAL A 161 5.05 9.28 -11.54
C VAL A 161 5.25 7.90 -10.96
N GLY A 162 4.15 7.18 -10.76
CA GLY A 162 4.13 5.80 -10.31
C GLY A 162 3.03 5.03 -11.02
N PHE A 163 3.08 3.71 -10.93
CA PHE A 163 1.99 2.88 -11.39
C PHE A 163 0.80 3.06 -10.44
N VAL A 164 -0.36 3.40 -11.02
CA VAL A 164 -1.63 3.56 -10.31
C VAL A 164 -2.48 2.32 -10.58
N SER A 165 -2.57 1.45 -9.60
CA SER A 165 -3.23 0.13 -9.71
C SER A 165 -4.68 0.24 -10.17
N ALA A 166 -5.43 1.20 -9.66
CA ALA A 166 -6.84 1.41 -10.02
C ALA A 166 -7.07 1.86 -11.48
N LEU A 167 -6.06 2.42 -12.12
CA LEU A 167 -6.12 2.90 -13.51
C LEU A 167 -5.34 2.01 -14.47
N HIS A 168 -4.54 1.07 -13.98
CA HIS A 168 -3.59 0.27 -14.74
C HIS A 168 -2.64 1.12 -15.62
N GLU A 169 -2.27 2.31 -15.14
CA GLU A 169 -1.45 3.27 -15.87
C GLU A 169 -0.38 3.92 -14.98
N VAL A 170 0.71 4.37 -15.61
CA VAL A 170 1.73 5.19 -14.95
C VAL A 170 1.28 6.65 -15.01
N LYS A 171 1.04 7.27 -13.86
CA LYS A 171 0.56 8.66 -13.74
C LYS A 171 1.29 9.41 -12.63
N ALA A 172 1.23 10.74 -12.70
CA ALA A 172 1.63 11.56 -11.56
C ALA A 172 0.73 11.22 -10.37
N CYS A 173 1.32 10.80 -9.26
CA CYS A 173 0.59 10.41 -8.06
C CYS A 173 1.40 10.67 -6.79
N LEU A 174 0.74 10.52 -5.66
CA LEU A 174 1.35 10.32 -4.35
C LEU A 174 1.04 8.90 -3.89
N LYS A 175 1.87 8.39 -3.03
CA LYS A 175 1.66 7.12 -2.34
C LYS A 175 1.30 7.41 -0.88
N GLN A 176 0.24 6.80 -0.36
CA GLN A 176 -0.15 6.93 1.03
C GLN A 176 -0.12 5.56 1.70
N ALA A 177 0.87 5.34 2.58
CA ALA A 177 0.93 4.11 3.37
C ALA A 177 0.06 4.25 4.61
N PHE A 178 -0.71 3.20 4.91
CA PHE A 178 -1.64 3.13 6.04
C PHE A 178 -1.33 1.94 6.93
N VAL A 179 -1.54 2.13 8.23
CA VAL A 179 -1.63 1.04 9.21
C VAL A 179 -3.06 0.93 9.68
N HIS A 180 -3.71 -0.18 9.36
CA HIS A 180 -5.06 -0.48 9.80
C HIS A 180 -5.04 -1.55 10.90
N GLY A 181 -5.92 -1.40 11.87
CA GLY A 181 -6.24 -2.46 12.81
C GLY A 181 -7.37 -3.37 12.29
N ARG A 182 -7.60 -4.49 12.96
CA ARG A 182 -8.61 -5.49 12.57
C ARG A 182 -10.04 -4.97 12.48
N GLY A 183 -10.38 -3.93 13.22
CA GLY A 183 -11.70 -3.28 13.16
C GLY A 183 -11.91 -2.38 11.95
N GLY A 184 -10.92 -2.23 11.07
CA GLY A 184 -10.97 -1.31 9.92
C GLY A 184 -10.57 0.13 10.27
N HIS A 185 -10.14 0.37 11.52
CA HIS A 185 -9.64 1.68 11.96
C HIS A 185 -8.30 1.97 11.30
N ALA A 186 -8.18 3.09 10.61
CA ALA A 186 -6.91 3.59 10.10
C ALA A 186 -6.17 4.28 11.26
N LEU A 187 -5.18 3.59 11.84
CA LEU A 187 -4.46 4.07 13.02
C LEU A 187 -3.38 5.08 12.68
N PHE A 188 -2.75 4.92 11.53
CA PHE A 188 -1.68 5.80 11.07
C PHE A 188 -1.66 5.87 9.56
N CYS A 189 -1.30 7.02 9.01
CA CYS A 189 -1.03 7.17 7.58
C CYS A 189 0.13 8.12 7.32
N GLN A 190 0.88 7.86 6.25
CA GLN A 190 2.01 8.67 5.81
C GLN A 190 1.99 8.82 4.30
N THR A 191 2.20 10.05 3.80
CA THR A 191 2.24 10.35 2.36
C THR A 191 3.67 10.40 1.86
N TYR A 192 3.93 9.70 0.75
CA TYR A 192 5.21 9.59 0.08
C TYR A 192 5.12 10.05 -1.38
N ALA A 193 6.29 10.22 -2.00
CA ALA A 193 6.38 10.45 -3.44
C ALA A 193 5.98 9.19 -4.23
N ALA A 194 5.67 9.35 -5.52
CA ALA A 194 5.16 8.29 -6.37
C ALA A 194 6.14 7.13 -6.62
N ASP A 195 7.43 7.39 -6.49
CA ASP A 195 8.54 6.46 -6.72
C ASP A 195 8.89 5.60 -5.49
N VAL A 196 8.18 5.78 -4.38
CA VAL A 196 8.36 5.00 -3.16
C VAL A 196 7.49 3.74 -3.23
N HIS A 197 8.08 2.60 -2.89
CA HIS A 197 7.40 1.30 -2.86
C HIS A 197 7.06 0.87 -1.42
N LEU A 198 6.03 0.04 -1.26
CA LEU A 198 5.58 -0.40 0.06
C LEU A 198 6.69 -1.11 0.85
N ASN A 199 7.49 -1.95 0.21
CA ASN A 199 8.61 -2.64 0.87
C ASN A 199 9.72 -1.70 1.37
N GLU A 200 9.80 -0.46 0.89
CA GLU A 200 10.76 0.54 1.36
C GLU A 200 10.32 1.21 2.67
N VAL A 201 9.01 1.22 2.95
CA VAL A 201 8.43 2.03 4.04
C VAL A 201 7.62 1.25 5.08
N VAL A 202 7.32 -0.03 4.84
CA VAL A 202 6.48 -0.83 5.75
C VAL A 202 7.01 -0.83 7.18
N VAL A 203 8.32 -0.96 7.35
CA VAL A 203 9.00 -0.96 8.66
C VAL A 203 8.95 0.43 9.30
N GLU A 204 9.23 1.48 8.51
CA GLU A 204 9.20 2.87 8.97
C GLU A 204 7.81 3.26 9.49
N VAL A 205 6.76 2.92 8.73
CA VAL A 205 5.36 3.25 9.07
C VAL A 205 4.90 2.48 10.31
N ALA A 206 5.30 1.22 10.45
CA ALA A 206 5.05 0.43 11.64
C ALA A 206 5.71 1.03 12.89
N GLN A 207 6.99 1.39 12.79
CA GLN A 207 7.72 2.06 13.87
C GLN A 207 7.14 3.44 14.20
N ALA A 208 6.61 4.16 13.20
CA ALA A 208 5.98 5.45 13.43
C ALA A 208 4.71 5.31 14.28
N LEU A 209 3.90 4.27 14.05
CA LEU A 209 2.77 3.94 14.93
C LEU A 209 3.25 3.61 16.35
N GLU A 210 4.26 2.76 16.50
CA GLU A 210 4.76 2.38 17.83
C GLU A 210 5.33 3.58 18.61
N ARG A 211 6.04 4.48 17.93
CA ARG A 211 6.49 5.75 18.54
C ARG A 211 5.33 6.62 18.98
N ALA A 212 4.26 6.70 18.18
CA ALA A 212 3.07 7.47 18.52
C ALA A 212 2.33 6.92 19.74
N VAL A 213 2.27 5.59 19.85
CA VAL A 213 1.66 4.89 20.99
C VAL A 213 2.55 4.93 22.25
N GLY A 214 3.85 5.06 22.09
CA GLY A 214 4.84 5.04 23.17
C GLY A 214 5.18 3.63 23.68
N ALA A 215 4.81 2.59 22.94
CA ALA A 215 5.06 1.19 23.29
C ALA A 215 5.20 0.31 22.04
N LYS A 216 5.91 -0.82 22.16
CA LYS A 216 5.92 -1.87 21.14
C LYS A 216 4.59 -2.62 21.19
N VAL A 217 3.77 -2.43 20.18
CA VAL A 217 2.40 -2.97 20.12
C VAL A 217 2.18 -3.90 18.93
N ILE A 218 3.05 -3.86 17.93
CA ILE A 218 2.91 -4.65 16.71
C ILE A 218 3.60 -6.00 16.92
N GLN A 219 2.83 -7.08 16.89
CA GLN A 219 3.37 -8.43 16.89
C GLN A 219 3.38 -9.04 15.49
N VAL A 220 2.36 -8.73 14.69
CA VAL A 220 2.22 -9.28 13.34
C VAL A 220 1.83 -8.16 12.37
N ILE A 221 2.57 -8.07 11.27
CA ILE A 221 2.21 -7.24 10.11
C ILE A 221 1.68 -8.15 9.02
N VAL A 222 0.50 -7.81 8.51
CA VAL A 222 -0.08 -8.43 7.31
C VAL A 222 0.04 -7.41 6.16
N THR A 223 0.66 -7.82 5.08
CA THR A 223 0.85 -6.96 3.90
C THR A 223 0.59 -7.71 2.60
N ASP A 224 0.43 -6.98 1.50
CA ASP A 224 0.38 -7.56 0.17
C ASP A 224 1.78 -7.97 -0.32
N ARG A 225 1.82 -8.65 -1.46
CA ARG A 225 3.04 -9.10 -2.17
C ARG A 225 4.06 -7.97 -2.40
N GLU A 226 3.58 -6.73 -2.56
CA GLU A 226 4.43 -5.56 -2.77
C GLU A 226 5.24 -5.17 -1.53
N GLY A 227 4.74 -5.49 -0.34
CA GLY A 227 5.45 -5.25 0.92
C GLY A 227 6.52 -6.28 1.24
N LEU A 228 6.64 -7.35 0.43
CA LEU A 228 7.55 -8.45 0.72
C LEU A 228 8.89 -8.27 -0.02
N SER A 229 9.97 -8.16 0.75
CA SER A 229 11.36 -8.35 0.31
C SER A 229 12.17 -9.02 1.41
N VAL A 230 13.30 -9.64 1.09
CA VAL A 230 14.16 -10.30 2.09
C VAL A 230 14.63 -9.30 3.13
N GLU A 231 15.01 -8.11 2.70
CA GLU A 231 15.48 -7.03 3.57
C GLU A 231 14.41 -6.60 4.58
N VAL A 232 13.13 -6.52 4.16
CA VAL A 232 12.00 -6.22 5.05
C VAL A 232 11.82 -7.33 6.08
N LEU A 233 11.93 -8.59 5.66
CA LEU A 233 11.78 -9.74 6.57
C LEU A 233 12.88 -9.73 7.64
N GLU A 234 14.12 -9.47 7.26
CA GLU A 234 15.25 -9.35 8.19
C GLU A 234 15.06 -8.18 9.17
N GLN A 235 14.61 -7.02 8.69
CA GLN A 235 14.34 -5.86 9.53
C GLN A 235 13.20 -6.11 10.52
N LEU A 236 12.12 -6.76 10.11
CA LEU A 236 11.00 -7.12 10.99
C LEU A 236 11.43 -8.16 12.03
N ALA A 237 12.19 -9.18 11.61
CA ALA A 237 12.72 -10.19 12.51
C ALA A 237 13.63 -9.58 13.58
N ALA A 238 14.51 -8.64 13.20
CA ALA A 238 15.36 -7.91 14.15
C ALA A 238 14.57 -7.11 15.20
N GLN A 239 13.31 -6.76 14.89
CA GLN A 239 12.39 -6.06 15.80
C GLN A 239 11.46 -7.01 16.54
N SER A 240 11.58 -8.32 16.35
CA SER A 240 10.67 -9.35 16.89
C SER A 240 9.22 -9.16 16.40
N VAL A 241 9.03 -8.64 15.19
CA VAL A 241 7.75 -8.48 14.53
C VAL A 241 7.59 -9.59 13.50
N ALA A 242 6.54 -10.38 13.62
CA ALA A 242 6.18 -11.37 12.64
C ALA A 242 5.46 -10.73 11.44
N PHE A 243 5.42 -11.46 10.33
CA PHE A 243 4.68 -11.02 9.15
C PHE A 243 3.78 -12.15 8.63
N ALA A 244 2.79 -11.78 7.80
CA ALA A 244 2.03 -12.69 6.97
C ALA A 244 1.82 -12.03 5.61
N ALA A 245 2.41 -12.60 4.56
CA ALA A 245 2.38 -12.04 3.21
C ALA A 245 2.30 -13.14 2.16
N LEU A 246 1.70 -12.83 0.99
CA LEU A 246 1.65 -13.78 -0.12
C LEU A 246 2.99 -13.82 -0.86
N LEU A 247 3.40 -15.02 -1.25
CA LEU A 247 4.44 -15.21 -2.27
C LEU A 247 3.93 -14.77 -3.65
N LYS A 248 4.85 -14.24 -4.45
CA LYS A 248 4.58 -13.96 -5.87
C LYS A 248 4.50 -15.28 -6.64
N ALA A 249 3.57 -15.37 -7.61
CA ALA A 249 3.34 -16.60 -8.38
C ALA A 249 4.58 -17.08 -9.17
N ASN A 250 5.56 -16.21 -9.42
CA ASN A 250 6.82 -16.57 -10.07
C ASN A 250 7.91 -17.09 -9.10
N GLN A 251 7.61 -17.20 -7.81
CA GLN A 251 8.55 -17.67 -6.79
C GLN A 251 8.37 -19.17 -6.49
N TYR A 252 7.35 -19.80 -7.06
CA TYR A 252 7.09 -21.25 -6.95
C TYR A 252 6.42 -21.78 -8.21
N SER A 253 6.55 -23.08 -8.46
CA SER A 253 5.95 -23.76 -9.62
C SER A 253 4.73 -24.63 -9.24
N GLY A 254 4.61 -25.04 -7.98
CA GLY A 254 3.52 -25.87 -7.49
C GLY A 254 3.74 -26.38 -6.08
N GLU A 255 2.89 -27.28 -5.62
CA GLU A 255 3.00 -27.90 -4.28
C GLU A 255 4.34 -28.60 -4.02
N ALA A 256 5.00 -29.10 -5.08
CA ALA A 256 6.26 -29.84 -4.96
C ALA A 256 7.43 -28.99 -4.42
N ASP A 257 7.32 -27.67 -4.50
CA ASP A 257 8.34 -26.73 -3.98
C ASP A 257 8.26 -26.57 -2.45
N PHE A 258 7.26 -27.17 -1.82
CA PHE A 258 6.97 -27.02 -0.38
C PHE A 258 7.06 -28.35 0.35
N GLU A 259 7.73 -28.36 1.51
CA GLU A 259 7.72 -29.52 2.40
C GLU A 259 6.47 -29.50 3.29
N ARG A 260 5.42 -30.20 2.83
CA ARG A 260 4.13 -30.22 3.53
C ARG A 260 4.22 -30.99 4.86
N ARG A 261 3.70 -30.39 5.94
CA ARG A 261 3.70 -30.91 7.33
C ARG A 261 2.34 -31.48 7.77
N GLY A 262 1.50 -31.88 6.85
CA GLY A 262 0.22 -32.49 7.18
C GLY A 262 -0.76 -32.49 5.99
N ARG A 263 -2.00 -32.94 6.27
CA ARG A 263 -3.08 -32.95 5.26
C ARG A 263 -3.77 -31.59 5.18
N PHE A 264 -4.41 -31.32 4.06
CA PHE A 264 -5.28 -30.16 3.91
C PHE A 264 -6.46 -30.22 4.90
N ARG A 265 -6.71 -29.09 5.58
CA ARG A 265 -7.83 -28.89 6.50
C ARG A 265 -8.78 -27.85 5.94
N GLN A 266 -10.07 -27.99 6.23
CA GLN A 266 -11.08 -27.02 5.82
C GLN A 266 -10.97 -25.74 6.65
N LEU A 267 -11.08 -24.59 5.99
CA LEU A 267 -11.24 -23.28 6.59
C LEU A 267 -12.67 -22.79 6.33
N LYS A 268 -13.37 -22.47 7.41
CA LYS A 268 -14.76 -21.98 7.36
C LYS A 268 -14.80 -20.47 7.56
N ASP A 269 -15.69 -19.81 6.84
CA ASP A 269 -16.06 -18.42 7.12
C ASP A 269 -16.71 -18.35 8.52
N PRO A 270 -16.20 -17.51 9.43
CA PRO A 270 -16.72 -17.43 10.79
C PRO A 270 -18.16 -16.89 10.87
N ARG A 271 -18.67 -16.21 9.84
CA ARG A 271 -20.01 -15.61 9.81
C ARG A 271 -21.06 -16.57 9.25
N THR A 272 -20.73 -17.28 8.16
CA THR A 272 -21.69 -18.18 7.48
C THR A 272 -21.52 -19.63 7.90
N GLY A 273 -20.36 -20.02 8.44
CA GLY A 273 -20.01 -21.40 8.74
C GLY A 273 -19.65 -22.24 7.51
N GLU A 274 -19.74 -21.68 6.31
CA GLU A 274 -19.44 -22.34 5.05
C GLU A 274 -17.93 -22.56 4.89
N VAL A 275 -17.58 -23.67 4.27
CA VAL A 275 -16.18 -23.95 3.92
C VAL A 275 -15.80 -23.13 2.71
N THR A 276 -14.80 -22.26 2.85
CA THR A 276 -14.34 -21.37 1.77
C THR A 276 -13.01 -21.81 1.18
N HIS A 277 -12.12 -22.37 2.01
CA HIS A 277 -10.77 -22.73 1.57
C HIS A 277 -10.34 -24.10 2.12
N ARG A 278 -9.33 -24.70 1.46
CA ARG A 278 -8.53 -25.80 2.02
C ARG A 278 -7.13 -25.26 2.30
N VAL A 279 -6.58 -25.56 3.46
CA VAL A 279 -5.30 -25.04 3.94
C VAL A 279 -4.42 -26.18 4.44
N ALA A 280 -3.17 -26.23 4.01
CA ALA A 280 -2.15 -27.11 4.57
C ALA A 280 -0.96 -26.31 5.11
N ASP A 281 -0.34 -26.83 6.17
CA ASP A 281 0.90 -26.31 6.74
C ASP A 281 2.11 -26.90 6.00
N ALA A 282 3.09 -26.07 5.70
CA ALA A 282 4.31 -26.47 4.98
C ALA A 282 5.51 -25.63 5.42
N ASP A 283 6.70 -26.05 4.99
CA ASP A 283 7.92 -25.27 5.06
C ASP A 283 8.36 -24.89 3.64
N PHE A 284 8.97 -23.73 3.50
CA PHE A 284 9.46 -23.21 2.23
C PHE A 284 10.84 -22.56 2.39
N GLN A 285 11.78 -22.96 1.55
CA GLN A 285 13.10 -22.34 1.49
C GLN A 285 13.03 -21.07 0.64
N LEU A 286 12.87 -19.92 1.29
CA LEU A 286 12.73 -18.62 0.60
C LEU A 286 14.06 -18.15 -0.01
N THR A 287 15.15 -18.32 0.75
CA THR A 287 16.54 -18.12 0.28
C THR A 287 17.40 -19.28 0.80
N PRO A 288 18.63 -19.48 0.31
CA PRO A 288 19.50 -20.55 0.82
C PRO A 288 19.64 -20.59 2.34
N ASP A 289 19.55 -19.41 2.99
CA ASP A 289 19.76 -19.25 4.44
C ASP A 289 18.46 -18.97 5.22
N LEU A 290 17.29 -18.85 4.53
CA LEU A 290 16.02 -18.48 5.17
C LEU A 290 14.92 -19.49 4.86
N LEU A 291 14.65 -20.36 5.85
CA LEU A 291 13.49 -21.24 5.88
C LEU A 291 12.32 -20.52 6.55
N VAL A 292 11.16 -20.51 5.91
CA VAL A 292 9.93 -19.90 6.43
C VAL A 292 8.79 -20.93 6.44
N ARG A 293 7.85 -20.73 7.36
CA ARG A 293 6.60 -21.47 7.39
C ARG A 293 5.67 -20.97 6.29
N ALA A 294 5.01 -21.87 5.58
CA ALA A 294 4.10 -21.58 4.49
C ALA A 294 2.70 -22.16 4.75
N ALA A 295 1.67 -21.42 4.37
CA ALA A 295 0.32 -21.95 4.24
C ALA A 295 0.00 -22.14 2.76
N LEU A 296 -0.26 -23.37 2.36
CA LEU A 296 -0.76 -23.72 1.03
C LEU A 296 -2.28 -23.58 1.06
N ILE A 297 -2.83 -22.73 0.22
CA ILE A 297 -4.24 -22.34 0.26
C ILE A 297 -4.87 -22.60 -1.11
N TYR A 298 -5.99 -23.29 -1.11
CA TYR A 298 -6.89 -23.42 -2.26
C TYR A 298 -8.24 -22.78 -1.92
N ASP A 299 -8.62 -21.77 -2.67
CA ASP A 299 -9.98 -21.24 -2.66
C ASP A 299 -10.91 -22.23 -3.34
N LEU A 300 -12.02 -22.58 -2.70
CA LEU A 300 -13.00 -23.51 -3.29
C LEU A 300 -13.72 -22.94 -4.52
N ALA A 301 -13.75 -21.62 -4.69
CA ALA A 301 -14.24 -20.97 -5.90
C ALA A 301 -13.26 -21.13 -7.07
N HIS A 302 -11.95 -21.30 -6.79
CA HIS A 302 -10.87 -21.42 -7.77
C HIS A 302 -9.91 -22.57 -7.36
N PRO A 303 -10.37 -23.82 -7.37
CA PRO A 303 -9.68 -24.95 -6.74
C PRO A 303 -8.35 -25.34 -7.41
N ASP A 304 -8.10 -24.87 -8.62
CA ASP A 304 -6.87 -25.16 -9.39
C ASP A 304 -5.75 -24.13 -9.14
N VAL A 305 -6.03 -23.06 -8.39
CA VAL A 305 -5.07 -21.99 -8.12
C VAL A 305 -4.48 -22.18 -6.72
N LEU A 306 -3.19 -22.51 -6.65
CA LEU A 306 -2.44 -22.51 -5.40
C LEU A 306 -2.07 -21.09 -5.01
N ILE A 307 -2.49 -20.68 -3.83
CA ILE A 307 -2.10 -19.42 -3.18
C ILE A 307 -1.18 -19.78 -2.01
N VAL A 308 -0.06 -19.12 -1.88
CA VAL A 308 0.91 -19.39 -0.81
C VAL A 308 1.10 -18.17 0.07
N LEU A 309 0.83 -18.33 1.36
CA LEU A 309 1.08 -17.34 2.40
C LEU A 309 2.30 -17.78 3.19
N ILE A 310 3.25 -16.88 3.42
CA ILE A 310 4.43 -17.14 4.25
C ILE A 310 4.43 -16.34 5.54
N THR A 311 5.05 -16.91 6.57
CA THR A 311 5.17 -16.30 7.90
C THR A 311 6.38 -16.88 8.66
N PRO A 312 7.05 -16.11 9.53
CA PRO A 312 8.03 -16.65 10.47
C PRO A 312 7.41 -17.19 11.75
N VAL A 313 6.08 -17.05 11.94
CA VAL A 313 5.41 -17.51 13.17
C VAL A 313 5.59 -19.02 13.31
N SER A 314 6.22 -19.41 14.41
CA SER A 314 6.51 -20.82 14.68
C SER A 314 5.23 -21.65 14.91
N ARG A 315 5.34 -22.97 14.84
CA ARG A 315 4.24 -23.87 15.17
C ARG A 315 4.00 -23.96 16.68
N GLU A 316 4.97 -23.55 17.49
CA GLU A 316 4.85 -23.45 18.93
C GLU A 316 4.04 -22.23 19.34
N ASP A 317 4.28 -21.08 18.69
CA ASP A 317 3.55 -19.83 18.94
C ASP A 317 2.12 -19.87 18.39
N GLU A 318 1.93 -20.45 17.19
CA GLU A 318 0.62 -20.64 16.59
C GLU A 318 0.51 -22.02 15.90
N PRO A 319 -0.03 -23.03 16.59
CA PRO A 319 -0.12 -24.38 16.06
C PRO A 319 -1.11 -24.54 14.90
N ASP A 320 -2.11 -23.68 14.79
CA ASP A 320 -3.12 -23.75 13.72
C ASP A 320 -2.83 -22.73 12.59
N ILE A 321 -2.22 -23.21 11.52
CA ILE A 321 -1.94 -22.40 10.33
C ILE A 321 -3.17 -21.67 9.77
N ARG A 322 -4.39 -22.22 10.00
CA ARG A 322 -5.64 -21.59 9.56
C ARG A 322 -5.90 -20.25 10.27
N ARG A 323 -5.36 -20.05 11.50
CA ARG A 323 -5.46 -18.75 12.18
C ARG A 323 -4.62 -17.69 11.47
N ILE A 324 -3.42 -18.05 11.01
CA ILE A 324 -2.56 -17.16 10.23
C ILE A 324 -3.22 -16.82 8.90
N VAL A 325 -3.83 -17.81 8.23
CA VAL A 325 -4.61 -17.55 7.00
C VAL A 325 -5.79 -16.62 7.27
N ARG A 326 -6.48 -16.76 8.42
CA ARG A 326 -7.56 -15.82 8.80
C ARG A 326 -7.04 -14.39 9.05
N TRP A 327 -5.82 -14.22 9.57
CA TRP A 327 -5.22 -12.88 9.64
C TRP A 327 -5.12 -12.27 8.24
N TYR A 328 -4.58 -13.00 7.28
CA TYR A 328 -4.46 -12.51 5.92
C TYR A 328 -5.82 -12.25 5.25
N LEU A 329 -6.77 -13.17 5.35
CA LEU A 329 -8.11 -13.00 4.79
C LEU A 329 -8.86 -11.83 5.46
N GLY A 330 -8.57 -11.54 6.72
CA GLY A 330 -9.09 -10.37 7.45
C GLY A 330 -8.67 -9.04 6.83
N ARG A 331 -7.59 -9.00 6.03
CA ARG A 331 -7.12 -7.81 5.31
C ARG A 331 -8.21 -7.21 4.42
N TRP A 332 -8.96 -8.04 3.74
CA TRP A 332 -10.04 -7.58 2.87
C TRP A 332 -11.06 -6.71 3.60
N ASN A 333 -11.52 -7.16 4.76
CA ASN A 333 -12.50 -6.41 5.54
C ASN A 333 -11.89 -5.20 6.25
N ALA A 334 -10.70 -5.35 6.80
CA ALA A 334 -10.06 -4.33 7.61
C ALA A 334 -9.39 -3.22 6.79
N GLN A 335 -8.99 -3.49 5.57
CA GLN A 335 -8.17 -2.58 4.78
C GLN A 335 -8.80 -2.21 3.44
N GLU A 336 -9.09 -3.17 2.57
CA GLU A 336 -9.65 -2.91 1.24
C GLU A 336 -11.02 -2.20 1.32
N ASN A 337 -11.91 -2.70 2.19
CA ASN A 337 -13.18 -2.05 2.41
C ASN A 337 -13.02 -0.67 3.07
N SER A 338 -12.04 -0.53 4.00
CA SER A 338 -11.75 0.75 4.63
C SER A 338 -11.27 1.79 3.62
N PHE A 339 -10.36 1.44 2.69
CA PHE A 339 -9.94 2.34 1.63
C PHE A 339 -11.11 2.76 0.73
N ARG A 340 -11.92 1.80 0.28
CA ARG A 340 -13.09 2.10 -0.55
C ARG A 340 -14.06 3.05 0.15
N ASP A 341 -14.29 2.84 1.45
CA ASP A 341 -15.14 3.73 2.24
C ASP A 341 -14.51 5.10 2.44
N GLN A 342 -13.20 5.18 2.74
CA GLN A 342 -12.51 6.46 2.87
C GLN A 342 -12.53 7.28 1.57
N ILE A 343 -12.40 6.61 0.42
CA ILE A 343 -12.50 7.28 -0.88
C ILE A 343 -13.92 7.79 -1.11
N ALA A 344 -14.94 6.97 -0.84
CA ALA A 344 -16.34 7.29 -1.15
C ALA A 344 -16.99 8.21 -0.11
N PHE A 345 -16.64 8.08 1.17
CA PHE A 345 -17.27 8.82 2.27
C PHE A 345 -16.55 10.13 2.59
N VAL A 346 -15.21 10.11 2.72
CA VAL A 346 -14.46 11.30 3.11
C VAL A 346 -13.60 11.87 1.98
N HIS A 347 -13.74 11.39 0.75
CA HIS A 347 -13.02 11.85 -0.44
C HIS A 347 -11.49 11.89 -0.25
N LEU A 348 -10.91 10.78 0.25
CA LEU A 348 -9.48 10.65 0.50
C LEU A 348 -8.62 10.97 -0.73
N ASN A 349 -9.12 10.67 -1.95
CA ASN A 349 -8.44 10.90 -3.22
C ASN A 349 -8.34 12.37 -3.64
N VAL A 350 -9.02 13.29 -2.95
CA VAL A 350 -9.00 14.71 -3.35
C VAL A 350 -7.69 15.36 -2.92
N ASN A 351 -7.03 16.04 -3.86
CA ASN A 351 -5.83 16.84 -3.60
C ASN A 351 -6.19 18.27 -3.22
N PHE A 352 -5.58 18.78 -2.13
CA PHE A 352 -5.79 20.13 -1.63
C PHE A 352 -4.72 21.13 -2.10
N GLY A 353 -4.07 20.82 -3.21
CA GLY A 353 -3.02 21.61 -3.83
C GLY A 353 -1.63 21.21 -3.33
N LEU A 354 -0.80 20.86 -4.30
CA LEU A 354 0.58 20.49 -4.08
C LEU A 354 1.46 21.69 -4.40
N ARG A 355 2.36 22.02 -3.48
CA ARG A 355 3.35 23.06 -3.70
C ARG A 355 4.61 22.42 -4.28
N ALA A 356 5.00 22.84 -5.48
CA ALA A 356 6.30 22.47 -6.01
C ALA A 356 7.39 23.17 -5.20
N LYS A 357 8.35 22.42 -4.66
CA LYS A 357 9.47 22.99 -3.88
C LYS A 357 10.62 23.39 -4.81
N ARG A 358 11.22 22.44 -5.46
CA ARG A 358 12.40 22.60 -6.33
C ARG A 358 12.45 21.50 -7.36
N LEU A 359 13.27 21.69 -8.39
CA LEU A 359 13.65 20.60 -9.29
C LEU A 359 14.67 19.71 -8.58
N VAL A 360 14.42 18.42 -8.59
CA VAL A 360 15.32 17.39 -8.04
C VAL A 360 15.59 16.34 -9.13
N PRO A 361 16.75 15.65 -9.08
CA PRO A 361 17.04 14.56 -10.00
C PRO A 361 15.97 13.47 -9.93
N ASP A 362 15.60 12.93 -11.10
CA ASP A 362 14.65 11.81 -11.16
C ASP A 362 15.34 10.52 -10.70
N ARG A 363 15.05 10.11 -9.48
CA ARG A 363 15.60 8.88 -8.88
C ARG A 363 15.26 7.63 -9.67
N ARG A 364 14.10 7.60 -10.31
CA ARG A 364 13.66 6.49 -11.14
C ARG A 364 14.55 6.36 -12.37
N VAL A 365 14.83 7.46 -13.07
CA VAL A 365 15.76 7.47 -14.20
C VAL A 365 17.15 7.06 -13.75
N ALA A 366 17.62 7.57 -12.61
CA ALA A 366 18.93 7.19 -12.04
C ALA A 366 18.99 5.69 -11.71
N LYS A 367 17.95 5.13 -11.10
CA LYS A 367 17.86 3.69 -10.81
C LYS A 367 17.81 2.87 -12.10
N GLN A 368 17.00 3.27 -13.07
CA GLN A 368 16.90 2.59 -14.36
C GLN A 368 18.24 2.57 -15.12
N ILE A 369 18.99 3.68 -15.10
CA ILE A 369 20.36 3.74 -15.65
C ILE A 369 21.26 2.74 -14.95
N THR A 370 21.22 2.68 -13.62
CA THR A 370 22.02 1.74 -12.81
C THR A 370 21.69 0.29 -13.16
N ASP A 371 20.40 -0.07 -13.17
CA ASP A 371 19.92 -1.43 -13.45
C ASP A 371 20.31 -1.87 -14.88
N LEU A 372 20.09 -1.00 -15.87
CA LEU A 372 20.49 -1.28 -17.26
C LEU A 372 22.01 -1.38 -17.42
N THR A 373 22.79 -0.59 -16.68
CA THR A 373 24.26 -0.67 -16.69
C THR A 373 24.74 -2.01 -16.14
N VAL A 374 24.17 -2.48 -15.03
CA VAL A 374 24.47 -3.79 -14.46
C VAL A 374 24.06 -4.91 -15.41
N HIS A 375 22.89 -4.80 -16.04
CA HIS A 375 22.42 -5.76 -17.03
C HIS A 375 23.33 -5.81 -18.26
N LEU A 376 23.73 -4.66 -18.80
CA LEU A 376 24.67 -4.55 -19.93
C LEU A 376 26.00 -5.24 -19.62
N ALA A 377 26.56 -5.00 -18.42
CA ALA A 377 27.79 -5.64 -17.98
C ALA A 377 27.66 -7.17 -17.88
N ALA A 378 26.48 -7.67 -17.46
CA ALA A 378 26.21 -9.11 -17.38
C ALA A 378 26.08 -9.75 -18.79
N VAL A 379 25.39 -9.10 -19.71
CA VAL A 379 25.25 -9.53 -21.11
C VAL A 379 26.61 -9.53 -21.82
N THR A 380 27.39 -8.47 -21.64
CA THR A 380 28.76 -8.37 -22.19
C THR A 380 29.64 -9.52 -21.73
N ARG A 381 29.66 -9.82 -20.42
CA ARG A 381 30.43 -10.97 -19.88
C ARG A 381 30.00 -12.32 -20.50
N LYS A 382 28.69 -12.52 -20.69
CA LYS A 382 28.17 -13.74 -21.36
C LYS A 382 28.60 -13.80 -22.81
N LEU A 383 28.56 -12.69 -23.54
CA LEU A 383 29.01 -12.59 -24.92
C LEU A 383 30.50 -12.93 -25.04
N ASP A 384 31.35 -12.33 -24.21
CA ASP A 384 32.78 -12.58 -24.21
C ASP A 384 33.11 -14.05 -23.91
N SER A 385 32.40 -14.66 -22.95
CA SER A 385 32.56 -16.08 -22.66
C SER A 385 32.19 -16.99 -23.84
N LYS A 386 31.14 -16.63 -24.62
CA LYS A 386 30.73 -17.41 -25.79
C LYS A 386 31.69 -17.22 -26.97
N LEU A 387 32.22 -16.01 -27.17
CA LEU A 387 33.26 -15.73 -28.16
C LEU A 387 34.54 -16.52 -27.86
N ALA A 388 34.97 -16.57 -26.60
CA ALA A 388 36.11 -17.37 -26.19
C ALA A 388 35.89 -18.89 -26.44
N GLN A 389 34.68 -19.40 -26.17
CA GLN A 389 34.32 -20.79 -26.47
C GLN A 389 34.36 -21.11 -27.96
N LEU A 390 33.89 -20.17 -28.81
CA LEU A 390 33.91 -20.30 -30.26
C LEU A 390 35.36 -20.33 -30.78
N ALA A 391 36.20 -19.40 -30.35
CA ALA A 391 37.62 -19.36 -30.73
C ALA A 391 38.41 -20.61 -30.33
N ASP A 392 38.12 -21.17 -29.12
CA ASP A 392 38.72 -22.45 -28.69
C ASP A 392 38.24 -23.63 -29.56
N LEU A 393 36.94 -23.67 -29.93
CA LEU A 393 36.37 -24.68 -30.81
C LEU A 393 37.01 -24.62 -32.22
N GLU A 394 37.16 -23.45 -32.80
CA GLU A 394 37.80 -23.22 -34.10
C GLU A 394 39.26 -23.67 -34.08
N ARG A 395 40.01 -23.33 -33.05
CA ARG A 395 41.42 -23.77 -32.87
C ARG A 395 41.50 -25.31 -32.80
N ARG A 396 40.56 -25.95 -32.05
CA ARG A 396 40.52 -27.44 -31.99
C ARG A 396 40.19 -28.04 -33.34
N GLN A 397 39.28 -27.45 -34.12
CA GLN A 397 38.94 -27.88 -35.47
C GLN A 397 40.16 -27.81 -36.41
N GLN A 398 40.85 -26.68 -36.42
CA GLN A 398 42.07 -26.50 -37.22
C GLN A 398 43.14 -27.53 -36.89
N ASN A 399 43.41 -27.76 -35.61
CA ASN A 399 44.40 -28.74 -35.15
C ASN A 399 43.97 -30.16 -35.52
N GLN A 400 42.69 -30.47 -35.45
CA GLN A 400 42.15 -31.80 -35.83
C GLN A 400 42.24 -32.03 -37.32
N THR A 401 41.92 -31.03 -38.15
CA THR A 401 42.05 -31.08 -39.60
C THR A 401 43.51 -31.31 -40.02
N ALA A 402 44.43 -30.57 -39.45
CA ALA A 402 45.88 -30.73 -39.72
C ALA A 402 46.36 -32.14 -39.38
N ARG A 403 45.94 -32.70 -38.23
CA ARG A 403 46.27 -34.08 -37.85
C ARG A 403 45.64 -35.11 -38.78
N HIS A 404 44.40 -34.89 -39.21
CA HIS A 404 43.71 -35.74 -40.16
C HIS A 404 44.47 -35.80 -41.49
N ASP A 405 44.83 -34.66 -42.04
CA ASP A 405 45.53 -34.55 -43.33
C ASP A 405 46.91 -35.20 -43.30
N GLN A 406 47.62 -35.01 -42.18
CA GLN A 406 48.93 -35.69 -41.95
C GLN A 406 48.76 -37.21 -41.89
N GLN A 407 47.70 -37.70 -41.20
CA GLN A 407 47.41 -39.12 -41.09
C GLN A 407 46.98 -39.74 -42.44
N VAL A 408 46.13 -39.05 -43.19
CA VAL A 408 45.74 -39.44 -44.52
C VAL A 408 46.96 -39.51 -45.46
N ALA A 409 47.83 -38.49 -45.45
CA ALA A 409 49.08 -38.48 -46.23
C ALA A 409 49.97 -39.66 -45.87
N ASN A 410 50.08 -40.00 -44.56
CA ASN A 410 50.87 -41.17 -44.14
C ASN A 410 50.26 -42.52 -44.59
N LEU A 411 48.92 -42.64 -44.60
CA LEU A 411 48.23 -43.83 -45.06
C LEU A 411 48.25 -43.99 -46.60
N LEU A 412 48.40 -42.90 -47.36
CA LEU A 412 48.48 -42.93 -48.82
C LEU A 412 49.93 -43.14 -49.33
N ARG A 413 50.97 -43.09 -48.49
CA ARG A 413 52.36 -43.34 -48.94
C ARG A 413 52.49 -44.75 -49.52
N PRO A 414 53.10 -44.89 -50.74
CA PRO A 414 53.26 -46.19 -51.35
C PRO A 414 54.20 -47.09 -50.54
N PRO A 415 54.01 -48.44 -50.54
CA PRO A 415 54.86 -49.37 -49.85
C PRO A 415 56.25 -49.39 -50.48
N LYS A 416 57.33 -49.38 -49.68
CA LYS A 416 58.71 -49.37 -50.14
C LYS A 416 59.22 -50.69 -50.71
N ARG A 417 58.47 -51.82 -50.62
CA ARG A 417 58.85 -53.16 -51.10
C ARG A 417 57.72 -53.79 -51.91
N GLN A 418 58.03 -54.52 -53.01
CA GLN A 418 57.08 -55.29 -53.80
C GLN A 418 57.09 -56.75 -53.40
N GLY A 419 55.93 -57.46 -53.30
CA GLY A 419 55.81 -58.87 -52.99
C GLY A 419 54.34 -59.29 -52.84
N PRO A 420 54.02 -60.61 -52.89
CA PRO A 420 52.65 -61.12 -52.94
C PRO A 420 51.73 -60.79 -51.76
N GLN A 421 52.30 -60.39 -50.61
CA GLN A 421 51.55 -59.93 -49.45
C GLN A 421 51.20 -58.45 -49.51
N VAL A 422 51.68 -57.72 -50.53
CA VAL A 422 51.50 -56.26 -50.64
C VAL A 422 50.05 -55.90 -51.00
N ALA A 423 49.39 -56.69 -51.85
CA ALA A 423 47.99 -56.49 -52.24
C ALA A 423 47.05 -56.61 -51.02
N ALA A 424 47.20 -57.61 -50.17
CA ALA A 424 46.35 -57.79 -48.99
C ALA A 424 46.60 -56.67 -47.95
N ARG A 425 47.82 -56.22 -47.79
CA ARG A 425 48.17 -55.09 -46.93
C ARG A 425 47.63 -53.76 -47.47
N ALA A 426 47.61 -53.58 -48.81
CA ALA A 426 47.05 -52.39 -49.48
C ALA A 426 45.51 -52.35 -49.26
N ALA A 427 44.79 -53.45 -49.45
CA ALA A 427 43.34 -53.55 -49.20
C ALA A 427 43.02 -53.21 -47.73
N LYS A 428 43.77 -53.78 -46.80
CA LYS A 428 43.56 -53.50 -45.35
C LYS A 428 43.84 -52.01 -45.01
N ARG A 429 44.83 -51.40 -45.65
CA ARG A 429 45.12 -49.95 -45.52
C ARG A 429 44.02 -49.11 -46.12
N GLN A 430 43.46 -49.51 -47.24
CA GLN A 430 42.39 -48.78 -47.89
C GLN A 430 41.08 -48.85 -47.06
N GLN A 431 40.77 -49.99 -46.47
CA GLN A 431 39.64 -50.13 -45.51
C GLN A 431 39.87 -49.23 -44.30
N HIS A 432 41.03 -49.29 -43.67
CA HIS A 432 41.38 -48.44 -42.52
C HIS A 432 41.30 -46.93 -42.86
N LEU A 433 41.72 -46.53 -44.07
CA LEU A 433 41.58 -45.16 -44.53
C LEU A 433 40.08 -44.72 -44.65
N GLN A 434 39.22 -45.64 -45.15
CA GLN A 434 37.79 -45.37 -45.24
C GLN A 434 37.15 -45.20 -43.85
N GLU A 435 37.43 -46.13 -42.94
CA GLU A 435 36.95 -46.09 -41.56
C GLU A 435 37.43 -44.80 -40.84
N TYR A 436 38.69 -44.45 -40.99
CA TYR A 436 39.28 -43.26 -40.41
C TYR A 436 38.64 -41.98 -40.94
N ARG A 437 38.40 -41.86 -42.26
CA ARG A 437 37.71 -40.75 -42.89
C ARG A 437 36.25 -40.62 -42.40
N GLN A 438 35.55 -41.77 -42.30
CA GLN A 438 34.16 -41.77 -41.79
C GLN A 438 34.09 -41.30 -40.35
N CYS A 439 34.93 -41.78 -39.45
CA CYS A 439 35.02 -41.29 -38.08
C CYS A 439 35.37 -39.78 -37.98
N TYR A 440 36.28 -39.31 -38.85
CA TYR A 440 36.59 -37.90 -38.92
C TYR A 440 35.39 -37.02 -39.32
N HIS A 441 34.67 -37.40 -40.40
CA HIS A 441 33.50 -36.68 -40.84
C HIS A 441 32.39 -36.65 -39.77
N GLN A 442 32.18 -37.74 -39.06
CA GLN A 442 31.20 -37.79 -37.97
C GLN A 442 31.59 -36.84 -36.82
N ARG A 443 32.86 -36.75 -36.45
CA ARG A 443 33.33 -35.81 -35.44
C ARG A 443 33.24 -34.38 -35.89
N LEU A 444 33.62 -34.09 -37.15
CA LEU A 444 33.48 -32.78 -37.76
C LEU A 444 32.05 -32.30 -37.79
N ALA A 445 31.10 -33.15 -38.17
CA ALA A 445 29.68 -32.83 -38.18
C ALA A 445 29.17 -32.42 -36.77
N LYS A 446 29.57 -33.18 -35.71
CA LYS A 446 29.22 -32.82 -34.33
C LYS A 446 29.81 -31.48 -33.90
N GLN A 447 31.04 -31.16 -34.33
CA GLN A 447 31.68 -29.88 -34.01
C GLN A 447 31.01 -28.71 -34.75
N LEU A 448 30.64 -28.90 -36.03
CA LEU A 448 29.88 -27.88 -36.79
C LEU A 448 28.52 -27.57 -36.16
N MET A 449 27.79 -28.62 -35.73
CA MET A 449 26.52 -28.38 -35.01
C MET A 449 26.73 -27.59 -33.70
N ARG A 450 27.81 -27.85 -32.99
CA ARG A 450 28.15 -27.10 -31.78
C ARG A 450 28.56 -25.64 -32.11
N GLN A 451 29.27 -25.45 -33.21
CA GLN A 451 29.63 -24.12 -33.69
C GLN A 451 28.38 -23.29 -34.04
N ILE A 452 27.47 -23.82 -34.83
CA ILE A 452 26.18 -23.17 -35.19
C ILE A 452 25.41 -22.80 -33.93
N LYS A 453 25.36 -23.69 -32.92
CA LYS A 453 24.68 -23.38 -31.66
C LYS A 453 25.33 -22.22 -30.90
N LEU A 454 26.66 -22.15 -30.88
CA LEU A 454 27.41 -21.05 -30.24
C LEU A 454 27.21 -19.73 -31.00
N GLU A 455 27.25 -19.76 -32.33
CA GLU A 455 27.01 -18.58 -33.18
C GLU A 455 25.62 -18.01 -32.96
N ASN A 456 24.58 -18.85 -32.88
CA ASN A 456 23.21 -18.42 -32.56
C ASN A 456 23.13 -17.79 -31.16
N GLN A 457 23.81 -18.34 -30.17
CA GLN A 457 23.85 -17.76 -28.82
C GLN A 457 24.60 -16.41 -28.80
N ILE A 458 25.68 -16.28 -29.56
CA ILE A 458 26.42 -15.02 -29.71
C ILE A 458 25.53 -13.96 -30.32
N GLU A 459 24.81 -14.29 -31.40
CA GLU A 459 23.89 -13.36 -32.06
C GLU A 459 22.78 -12.90 -31.12
N THR A 460 22.17 -13.82 -30.36
CA THR A 460 21.16 -13.47 -29.34
C THR A 460 21.71 -12.49 -28.32
N HIS A 461 22.92 -12.73 -27.80
CA HIS A 461 23.53 -11.80 -26.82
C HIS A 461 23.94 -10.47 -27.44
N ARG A 462 24.34 -10.40 -28.71
CA ARG A 462 24.60 -9.15 -29.44
C ARG A 462 23.34 -8.31 -29.60
N GLN A 463 22.25 -8.93 -29.98
CA GLN A 463 20.96 -8.26 -30.11
C GLN A 463 20.50 -7.68 -28.77
N GLU A 464 20.61 -8.46 -27.70
CA GLU A 464 20.29 -8.01 -26.34
C GLU A 464 21.20 -6.85 -25.90
N GLN A 465 22.51 -6.94 -26.14
CA GLN A 465 23.47 -5.86 -25.85
C GLN A 465 23.09 -4.57 -26.59
N THR A 466 22.73 -4.68 -27.87
CA THR A 466 22.29 -3.54 -28.68
C THR A 466 21.01 -2.93 -28.13
N ARG A 467 20.02 -3.75 -27.77
CA ARG A 467 18.76 -3.31 -27.19
C ARG A 467 18.99 -2.53 -25.89
N VAL A 468 19.74 -3.10 -24.95
CA VAL A 468 20.03 -2.46 -23.65
C VAL A 468 20.82 -1.16 -23.84
N THR A 469 21.76 -1.13 -24.77
CA THR A 469 22.53 0.08 -25.09
C THR A 469 21.62 1.19 -25.66
N GLN A 470 20.70 0.85 -26.54
CA GLN A 470 19.72 1.80 -27.08
C GLN A 470 18.80 2.35 -25.99
N GLU A 471 18.32 1.51 -25.10
CA GLU A 471 17.51 1.93 -23.95
C GLU A 471 18.30 2.91 -23.05
N LEU A 472 19.58 2.64 -22.76
CA LEU A 472 20.45 3.55 -21.99
C LEU A 472 20.63 4.91 -22.66
N ILE A 473 20.81 4.94 -23.97
CA ILE A 473 21.00 6.20 -24.73
C ILE A 473 19.73 7.06 -24.70
N GLN A 474 18.54 6.47 -24.61
CA GLN A 474 17.27 7.19 -24.55
C GLN A 474 17.00 7.84 -23.18
N LEU A 475 17.70 7.43 -22.12
CA LEU A 475 17.54 7.98 -20.81
C LEU A 475 18.36 9.25 -20.63
N ASP A 476 17.70 10.34 -20.18
CA ASP A 476 18.40 11.57 -19.82
C ASP A 476 18.88 11.48 -18.35
N PRO A 477 20.18 11.36 -18.10
CA PRO A 477 20.72 11.32 -16.74
C PRO A 477 20.53 12.61 -15.96
N ARG A 478 20.14 13.71 -16.65
CA ARG A 478 19.82 15.01 -16.05
C ARG A 478 18.31 15.22 -15.86
N ALA A 479 17.51 14.16 -16.10
CA ALA A 479 16.08 14.23 -15.89
C ALA A 479 15.76 14.71 -14.46
N THR A 480 14.88 15.68 -14.38
CA THR A 480 14.44 16.29 -13.11
C THR A 480 12.94 16.36 -13.05
N PHE A 481 12.40 16.33 -11.84
CA PHE A 481 11.00 16.62 -11.58
C PHE A 481 10.85 17.63 -10.44
N PHE A 482 9.68 18.23 -10.31
CA PHE A 482 9.38 19.06 -9.17
C PHE A 482 9.15 18.21 -7.91
N GLU A 483 10.01 18.37 -6.90
CA GLU A 483 9.75 17.84 -5.57
C GLU A 483 8.41 18.41 -5.06
N VAL A 484 7.52 17.54 -4.65
CA VAL A 484 6.18 17.92 -4.18
C VAL A 484 6.21 18.09 -2.67
N ASP A 485 5.67 19.20 -2.18
CA ASP A 485 5.42 19.39 -0.75
C ASP A 485 4.15 18.63 -0.34
N THR A 486 4.33 17.50 0.34
CA THR A 486 3.23 16.63 0.80
C THR A 486 2.55 17.12 2.08
N GLU A 487 3.10 18.13 2.76
CA GLU A 487 2.65 18.59 4.08
C GLU A 487 1.15 18.92 4.12
N LYS A 488 0.68 19.69 3.14
CA LYS A 488 -0.74 20.06 3.04
C LYS A 488 -1.65 18.85 2.82
N ASP A 489 -1.24 17.98 1.94
CA ASP A 489 -2.01 16.76 1.61
C ASP A 489 -2.05 15.81 2.81
N GLN A 490 -0.94 15.68 3.51
CA GLN A 490 -0.83 14.88 4.72
C GLN A 490 -1.72 15.39 5.85
N ILE A 491 -1.76 16.73 6.10
CA ILE A 491 -2.68 17.35 7.07
C ILE A 491 -4.13 16.97 6.72
N MET A 492 -4.52 17.14 5.46
CA MET A 492 -5.88 16.82 5.02
C MET A 492 -6.18 15.34 5.10
N ALA A 493 -5.21 14.46 4.78
CA ALA A 493 -5.37 13.01 4.95
C ALA A 493 -5.64 12.64 6.41
N HIS A 494 -4.90 13.21 7.36
CA HIS A 494 -5.13 12.99 8.78
C HIS A 494 -6.53 13.43 9.24
N LEU A 495 -6.99 14.60 8.82
CA LEU A 495 -8.34 15.07 9.14
C LEU A 495 -9.43 14.18 8.53
N ARG A 496 -9.23 13.68 7.30
CA ARG A 496 -10.15 12.73 6.65
C ARG A 496 -10.19 11.38 7.35
N VAL A 497 -9.03 10.85 7.73
CA VAL A 497 -8.93 9.63 8.54
C VAL A 497 -9.64 9.81 9.88
N GLY A 498 -9.46 10.98 10.53
CA GLY A 498 -10.16 11.31 11.77
C GLY A 498 -11.69 11.25 11.61
N LEU A 499 -12.21 11.85 10.56
CA LEU A 499 -13.64 11.82 10.27
C LEU A 499 -14.15 10.40 9.98
N HIS A 500 -13.41 9.60 9.21
CA HIS A 500 -13.74 8.20 8.97
C HIS A 500 -13.77 7.40 10.28
N ASN A 501 -12.77 7.56 11.14
CA ASN A 501 -12.70 6.90 12.42
C ASN A 501 -13.82 7.36 13.37
N SER A 502 -14.23 8.64 13.31
CA SER A 502 -15.41 9.12 14.06
C SER A 502 -16.70 8.39 13.65
N ALA A 503 -16.85 8.05 12.37
CA ALA A 503 -18.00 7.26 11.93
C ALA A 503 -17.96 5.82 12.46
N LEU A 504 -16.76 5.22 12.54
CA LEU A 504 -16.58 3.91 13.17
C LEU A 504 -16.85 3.97 14.68
N TRP A 505 -16.43 5.04 15.36
CA TRP A 505 -16.75 5.25 16.76
C TRP A 505 -18.26 5.37 17.02
N ALA A 506 -18.95 6.19 16.22
CA ALA A 506 -20.39 6.33 16.30
C ALA A 506 -21.12 5.00 16.05
N ARG A 507 -20.64 4.19 15.10
CA ARG A 507 -21.12 2.82 14.87
C ARG A 507 -21.02 1.95 16.13
N ASP A 508 -19.85 1.95 16.72
CA ASP A 508 -19.51 1.01 17.80
C ASP A 508 -20.12 1.41 19.14
N HIS A 509 -20.42 2.71 19.33
CA HIS A 509 -20.84 3.25 20.63
C HIS A 509 -22.24 3.85 20.68
N TYR A 510 -22.76 4.37 19.53
CA TYR A 510 -24.11 4.95 19.52
C TYR A 510 -25.15 4.01 18.89
N LEU A 511 -24.74 3.21 17.87
CA LEU A 511 -25.63 2.30 17.19
C LEU A 511 -25.66 0.90 17.81
N GLY A 512 -26.71 0.15 17.54
CA GLY A 512 -26.89 -1.20 18.05
C GLY A 512 -26.19 -2.28 17.23
N SER A 513 -26.22 -3.50 17.72
CA SER A 513 -25.53 -4.66 17.14
C SER A 513 -25.93 -4.95 15.68
N ALA A 514 -27.14 -4.53 15.25
CA ALA A 514 -27.57 -4.66 13.85
C ALA A 514 -26.68 -3.90 12.86
N TYR A 515 -26.02 -2.83 13.31
CA TYR A 515 -25.14 -2.00 12.49
C TYR A 515 -23.65 -2.26 12.73
N ARG A 516 -23.30 -3.24 13.53
CA ARG A 516 -21.93 -3.58 13.90
C ARG A 516 -20.97 -3.76 12.72
N HIS A 517 -21.50 -4.19 11.57
CA HIS A 517 -20.73 -4.42 10.34
C HIS A 517 -21.03 -3.39 9.25
N ALA A 518 -21.81 -2.36 9.57
CA ALA A 518 -22.11 -1.31 8.61
C ALA A 518 -20.86 -0.47 8.33
N THR A 519 -20.68 -0.11 7.07
CA THR A 519 -19.59 0.75 6.66
C THR A 519 -19.92 2.22 6.94
N PRO A 520 -18.92 3.10 7.11
CA PRO A 520 -19.13 4.54 7.25
C PRO A 520 -20.02 5.13 6.15
N LEU A 521 -19.85 4.71 4.91
CA LEU A 521 -20.69 5.15 3.80
C LEU A 521 -22.15 4.69 3.95
N THR A 522 -22.37 3.45 4.43
CA THR A 522 -23.74 2.95 4.72
C THR A 522 -24.36 3.76 5.85
N LEU A 523 -23.61 4.02 6.92
CA LEU A 523 -24.09 4.83 8.05
C LEU A 523 -24.40 6.27 7.64
N TRP A 524 -23.57 6.85 6.78
CA TRP A 524 -23.83 8.15 6.19
C TRP A 524 -25.21 8.18 5.51
N ARG A 525 -25.46 7.25 4.60
CA ARG A 525 -26.72 7.17 3.84
C ARG A 525 -27.95 6.85 4.70
N THR A 526 -27.74 6.20 5.85
CA THR A 526 -28.85 5.73 6.70
C THR A 526 -29.16 6.72 7.82
N PHE A 527 -28.14 7.35 8.41
CA PHE A 527 -28.29 8.15 9.63
C PHE A 527 -27.70 9.56 9.53
N PHE A 528 -26.45 9.68 9.04
CA PHE A 528 -25.70 10.91 9.23
C PHE A 528 -26.05 12.02 8.25
N ASN A 529 -26.66 11.71 7.11
CA ASN A 529 -27.21 12.68 6.16
C ASN A 529 -28.64 13.09 6.46
N GLN A 530 -29.18 12.69 7.62
CA GLN A 530 -30.55 13.08 8.00
C GLN A 530 -30.63 14.56 8.29
N ASP A 531 -31.59 15.24 7.70
CA ASP A 531 -31.90 16.63 7.97
C ASP A 531 -32.50 16.84 9.36
N GLY A 532 -32.51 18.10 9.81
CA GLY A 532 -33.12 18.43 11.10
C GLY A 532 -33.18 19.90 11.39
N PHE A 533 -33.16 20.21 12.67
CA PHE A 533 -33.20 21.56 13.20
C PHE A 533 -32.09 21.76 14.23
N TYR A 534 -31.47 22.92 14.21
CA TYR A 534 -30.45 23.38 15.14
C TYR A 534 -31.00 24.47 16.04
N ARG A 535 -30.85 24.31 17.35
CA ARG A 535 -31.18 25.31 18.35
C ARG A 535 -30.04 25.45 19.35
N GLU A 536 -29.63 26.66 19.59
CA GLU A 536 -28.59 27.01 20.53
C GLU A 536 -29.19 27.71 21.75
N THR A 537 -28.78 27.28 22.94
CA THR A 537 -29.07 27.91 24.22
C THR A 537 -27.76 28.31 24.91
N VAL A 538 -27.81 28.86 26.09
CA VAL A 538 -26.61 29.22 26.85
C VAL A 538 -25.75 27.98 27.14
N ASP A 539 -26.40 26.88 27.54
CA ASP A 539 -25.72 25.69 28.06
C ASP A 539 -25.78 24.48 27.11
N HIS A 540 -26.64 24.54 26.08
CA HIS A 540 -26.89 23.39 25.20
C HIS A 540 -26.91 23.77 23.73
N ILE A 541 -26.50 22.81 22.91
CA ILE A 541 -26.79 22.75 21.48
C ILE A 541 -27.76 21.59 21.27
N VAL A 542 -28.97 21.90 20.84
CA VAL A 542 -30.04 20.92 20.63
C VAL A 542 -30.23 20.67 19.15
N ILE A 543 -30.02 19.43 18.74
CA ILE A 543 -30.21 18.93 17.39
C ILE A 543 -31.45 18.05 17.35
N THR A 544 -32.44 18.47 16.56
CA THR A 544 -33.68 17.71 16.38
C THR A 544 -33.74 17.15 14.97
N LEU A 545 -33.49 15.85 14.82
CA LEU A 545 -33.55 15.18 13.51
C LEU A 545 -34.97 15.09 13.00
N LYS A 546 -35.18 15.21 11.69
CA LYS A 546 -36.44 14.85 11.06
C LYS A 546 -36.71 13.35 11.26
N PRO A 547 -37.99 12.91 11.31
CA PRO A 547 -38.31 11.49 11.40
C PRO A 547 -37.75 10.69 10.24
N PHE A 548 -37.36 9.45 10.50
CA PHE A 548 -36.92 8.51 9.47
C PHE A 548 -38.13 7.78 8.88
N THR A 549 -38.12 7.49 7.59
CA THR A 549 -39.19 6.81 6.91
C THR A 549 -39.28 5.31 7.24
N ASP A 550 -38.13 4.67 7.49
CA ASP A 550 -38.09 3.26 7.91
C ASP A 550 -38.26 3.17 9.44
N PRO A 551 -39.31 2.49 9.95
CA PRO A 551 -39.58 2.36 11.38
C PRO A 551 -38.41 1.68 12.16
N ARG A 552 -37.65 0.81 11.51
CA ARG A 552 -36.49 0.15 12.14
C ARG A 552 -35.33 1.14 12.32
N VAL A 553 -35.07 1.95 11.30
CA VAL A 553 -34.07 3.02 11.37
C VAL A 553 -34.51 4.08 12.37
N GLN A 554 -35.79 4.47 12.38
CA GLN A 554 -36.37 5.41 13.34
C GLN A 554 -36.14 4.95 14.79
N LYS A 555 -36.43 3.67 15.08
CA LYS A 555 -36.23 3.09 16.41
C LYS A 555 -34.77 3.09 16.81
N GLU A 556 -33.87 2.68 15.93
CA GLU A 556 -32.44 2.66 16.20
C GLU A 556 -31.88 4.07 16.40
N ALA A 557 -32.30 5.03 15.56
CA ALA A 557 -31.89 6.43 15.71
C ALA A 557 -32.34 7.04 17.05
N ALA A 558 -33.55 6.70 17.53
CA ALA A 558 -34.00 7.13 18.85
C ALA A 558 -33.13 6.57 19.98
N MET A 559 -32.77 5.28 19.90
CA MET A 559 -31.85 4.65 20.83
C MET A 559 -30.43 5.23 20.73
N ALA A 560 -29.98 5.57 19.54
CA ALA A 560 -28.69 6.23 19.32
C ALA A 560 -28.66 7.64 19.92
N CYS A 561 -29.72 8.43 19.78
CA CYS A 561 -29.85 9.71 20.46
C CYS A 561 -29.78 9.56 21.99
N GLN A 562 -30.47 8.55 22.56
CA GLN A 562 -30.41 8.29 23.99
C GLN A 562 -28.97 7.97 24.44
N ARG A 563 -28.30 6.98 23.79
CA ARG A 563 -26.92 6.61 24.14
C ARG A 563 -25.94 7.78 23.98
N PHE A 564 -26.14 8.61 22.96
CA PHE A 564 -25.36 9.81 22.75
C PHE A 564 -25.53 10.81 23.92
N ASN A 565 -26.79 11.10 24.30
CA ASN A 565 -27.10 12.07 25.35
C ASN A 565 -26.62 11.60 26.74
N GLU A 566 -26.63 10.30 27.01
CA GLU A 566 -26.08 9.73 28.25
C GLU A 566 -24.60 10.04 28.45
N ARG A 567 -23.84 10.28 27.35
CA ARG A 567 -22.42 10.63 27.38
C ARG A 567 -22.14 12.10 27.72
N ARG A 568 -23.14 12.97 27.64
CA ARG A 568 -23.03 14.40 27.96
C ARG A 568 -21.85 15.07 27.26
N ILE A 569 -21.70 14.85 25.97
CA ILE A 569 -20.61 15.38 25.16
C ILE A 569 -20.67 16.89 25.16
N THR A 570 -19.53 17.53 25.51
CA THR A 570 -19.43 18.97 25.67
C THR A 570 -18.49 19.53 24.60
N THR A 571 -18.92 20.58 23.90
CA THR A 571 -18.08 21.32 22.97
C THR A 571 -17.06 22.18 23.74
N LEU A 572 -16.06 22.70 23.04
CA LEU A 572 -15.08 23.62 23.65
C LEU A 572 -15.69 24.95 24.14
N SER A 573 -16.83 25.35 23.59
CA SER A 573 -17.59 26.48 24.13
C SER A 573 -18.28 26.17 25.46
N GLY A 574 -18.13 24.96 26.00
CA GLY A 574 -18.74 24.51 27.26
C GLY A 574 -20.19 24.05 27.13
N ARG A 575 -20.75 23.99 25.93
CA ARG A 575 -22.15 23.60 25.70
C ARG A 575 -22.29 22.09 25.49
N VAL A 576 -23.29 21.51 26.14
CA VAL A 576 -23.63 20.09 25.98
C VAL A 576 -24.40 19.90 24.68
N ILE A 577 -24.01 18.90 23.89
CA ILE A 577 -24.75 18.52 22.67
C ILE A 577 -25.86 17.56 23.09
N GLU A 578 -27.10 17.87 22.70
CA GLU A 578 -28.28 17.05 22.89
C GLU A 578 -28.90 16.68 21.53
N MET A 579 -29.10 15.38 21.30
CA MET A 579 -29.72 14.88 20.07
C MET A 579 -31.11 14.29 20.37
N ARG A 580 -32.08 14.60 19.51
CA ARG A 580 -33.43 14.04 19.58
C ARG A 580 -34.04 13.90 18.18
N ILE A 581 -35.14 13.19 18.10
CA ILE A 581 -35.91 13.04 16.86
C ILE A 581 -37.20 13.82 17.03
N ALA A 582 -37.63 14.55 15.99
CA ALA A 582 -38.91 15.21 15.97
C ALA A 582 -40.05 14.19 16.07
N GLU A 583 -41.10 14.52 16.82
CA GLU A 583 -42.32 13.74 16.84
C GLU A 583 -42.93 13.72 15.43
N SER A 584 -43.42 12.53 15.03
CA SER A 584 -44.16 12.41 13.76
C SER A 584 -45.41 13.26 13.88
N ILE A 585 -45.57 14.20 12.95
CA ILE A 585 -46.78 15.04 12.85
C ILE A 585 -47.93 14.16 12.35
#